data_92666e6e1f908df0e27d9eb714c39f4e
#
_entry.id   92666e6e1f908df0e27d9eb714c39f4e
#
_cell.length_a   1.000
_cell.length_b   1.000
_cell.length_c   1.000
_cell.angle_alpha   90.00
_cell.angle_beta   90.00
_cell.angle_gamma   90.00
#
_symmetry.space_group_name_H-M   'P 1'
#
loop_
_entity.id
_entity.type
_entity.pdbx_description
1 polymer ?
#
loop_
_entity_poly.entity_id
_entity_poly.type
_entity_poly.pdbx_seq_one_letter_code
_entity_poly.pdbx_strand_id
1 'polypeptide(L)'
;MAPIPAKMSPKVTQAPVPMRFVGPMKISAQASLDAAWQDKVSVPLATYEIPLWHSVGRGARLSILCDEGIKTTLVDERMTRSILLEADDASQVLSAWRSIQMRQEEMQDIVSQTSRFAKLIDMNMQIVANLLYLRLEFRTGDASGHNMVTKAADSLMQWVLDEYPQLSY
;
A
#
# COMPACT_ATOMS: atom_id res chain seq x y z
N MET A 1 -27.94 -40.24 -3.96
CA MET A 1 -27.28 -38.93 -4.15
C MET A 1 -28.11 -37.91 -3.37
N ALA A 2 -27.62 -37.41 -2.23
CA ALA A 2 -28.34 -36.43 -1.42
C ALA A 2 -28.38 -35.09 -2.15
N PRO A 3 -29.50 -34.32 -2.11
CA PRO A 3 -29.57 -33.02 -2.76
C PRO A 3 -28.59 -32.05 -2.11
N ILE A 4 -27.80 -31.33 -2.97
CA ILE A 4 -26.90 -30.26 -2.55
C ILE A 4 -27.77 -29.18 -1.89
N PRO A 5 -27.47 -28.76 -0.64
CA PRO A 5 -28.27 -27.74 0.04
C PRO A 5 -28.20 -26.43 -0.78
N ALA A 6 -29.36 -25.80 -0.96
CA ALA A 6 -29.49 -24.52 -1.63
C ALA A 6 -28.52 -23.53 -1.01
N LYS A 7 -27.71 -22.86 -1.87
CA LYS A 7 -26.77 -21.79 -1.47
C LYS A 7 -27.57 -20.75 -0.66
N MET A 8 -27.43 -20.78 0.65
CA MET A 8 -27.92 -19.69 1.49
C MET A 8 -27.16 -18.43 1.11
N SER A 9 -27.84 -17.42 0.57
CA SER A 9 -27.26 -16.11 0.40
C SER A 9 -26.75 -15.60 1.76
N PRO A 10 -25.50 -15.20 1.91
CA PRO A 10 -24.99 -14.73 3.18
C PRO A 10 -25.80 -13.50 3.62
N LYS A 11 -26.49 -13.58 4.76
CA LYS A 11 -27.10 -12.40 5.37
C LYS A 11 -25.98 -11.45 5.76
N VAL A 12 -25.91 -10.29 5.10
CA VAL A 12 -25.02 -9.21 5.52
C VAL A 12 -25.57 -8.66 6.83
N THR A 13 -24.80 -8.80 7.89
CA THR A 13 -25.08 -8.24 9.21
C THR A 13 -24.04 -7.17 9.54
N GLN A 14 -24.42 -6.20 10.38
CA GLN A 14 -23.52 -5.17 10.86
C GLN A 14 -22.98 -5.54 12.25
N ALA A 15 -21.67 -5.36 12.45
CA ALA A 15 -21.05 -5.45 13.75
C ALA A 15 -20.70 -4.02 14.23
N PRO A 16 -21.41 -3.47 15.24
CA PRO A 16 -21.12 -2.15 15.75
C PRO A 16 -19.79 -2.16 16.53
N VAL A 17 -18.82 -1.35 16.09
CA VAL A 17 -17.58 -1.14 16.82
C VAL A 17 -17.67 0.18 17.58
N PRO A 18 -17.51 0.20 18.93
CA PRO A 18 -17.55 1.44 19.68
C PRO A 18 -16.39 2.36 19.24
N MET A 19 -16.68 3.64 19.03
CA MET A 19 -15.72 4.65 18.61
C MET A 19 -15.74 5.86 19.54
N ARG A 20 -14.56 6.39 19.86
CA ARG A 20 -14.38 7.62 20.61
C ARG A 20 -13.28 8.47 19.97
N PHE A 21 -13.46 9.79 19.96
CA PHE A 21 -12.37 10.71 19.63
C PHE A 21 -11.41 10.79 20.81
N VAL A 22 -10.14 10.56 20.54
CA VAL A 22 -9.05 10.60 21.52
C VAL A 22 -8.10 11.74 21.14
N GLY A 23 -7.70 12.53 22.11
CA GLY A 23 -6.87 13.71 21.89
C GLY A 23 -7.25 14.85 22.82
N PRO A 24 -6.88 16.10 22.46
CA PRO A 24 -6.05 16.43 21.32
C PRO A 24 -4.59 15.96 21.48
N MET A 25 -3.96 15.58 20.38
CA MET A 25 -2.52 15.36 20.27
C MET A 25 -1.89 16.58 19.61
N LYS A 26 -0.80 17.09 20.16
CA LYS A 26 0.00 18.13 19.52
C LYS A 26 0.98 17.48 18.56
N ILE A 27 0.86 17.80 17.27
CA ILE A 27 1.69 17.23 16.20
C ILE A 27 2.39 18.38 15.48
N SER A 28 3.68 18.22 15.25
CA SER A 28 4.47 19.09 14.36
C SER A 28 4.91 18.26 13.16
N ALA A 29 4.61 18.73 11.95
CA ALA A 29 4.99 18.07 10.72
C ALA A 29 5.82 19.01 9.86
N GLN A 30 6.87 18.45 9.23
CA GLN A 30 7.65 19.10 8.20
C GLN A 30 7.42 18.34 6.90
N ALA A 31 6.52 18.82 6.07
CA ALA A 31 6.17 18.20 4.80
C ALA A 31 7.16 18.58 3.67
N SER A 32 7.84 19.74 3.81
CA SER A 32 8.91 20.22 2.92
C SER A 32 9.83 21.17 3.68
N LEU A 33 10.96 21.56 3.08
CA LEU A 33 11.89 22.52 3.69
C LEU A 33 11.23 23.88 4.03
N ASP A 34 10.14 24.23 3.35
CA ASP A 34 9.45 25.53 3.47
C ASP A 34 8.09 25.46 4.20
N ALA A 35 7.59 24.29 4.54
CA ALA A 35 6.28 24.12 5.15
C ALA A 35 6.35 23.35 6.47
N ALA A 36 6.49 24.08 7.56
CA ALA A 36 6.27 23.54 8.89
C ALA A 36 4.80 23.72 9.28
N TRP A 37 4.18 22.66 9.76
CA TRP A 37 2.82 22.67 10.26
C TRP A 37 2.78 22.18 11.71
N GLN A 38 1.99 22.87 12.54
CA GLN A 38 1.75 22.45 13.91
C GLN A 38 0.26 22.57 14.22
N ASP A 39 -0.35 21.51 14.74
CA ASP A 39 -1.77 21.51 15.11
C ASP A 39 -2.08 20.56 16.27
N LYS A 40 -3.28 20.73 16.82
CA LYS A 40 -3.87 19.86 17.83
C LYS A 40 -4.96 19.01 17.19
N VAL A 41 -4.68 17.73 17.04
CA VAL A 41 -5.55 16.80 16.33
C VAL A 41 -6.19 15.80 17.27
N SER A 42 -7.51 15.64 17.19
CA SER A 42 -8.23 14.54 17.82
C SER A 42 -8.52 13.47 16.78
N VAL A 43 -8.22 12.21 17.11
CA VAL A 43 -8.36 11.08 16.17
C VAL A 43 -9.52 10.18 16.60
N PRO A 44 -10.35 9.68 15.65
CA PRO A 44 -11.34 8.66 15.95
C PRO A 44 -10.64 7.32 16.20
N LEU A 45 -10.92 6.69 17.30
CA LEU A 45 -10.41 5.37 17.66
C LEU A 45 -11.58 4.42 17.89
N ALA A 46 -11.82 3.56 16.93
CA ALA A 46 -12.82 2.49 17.01
C ALA A 46 -12.16 1.21 17.53
N THR A 47 -12.63 0.69 18.65
CA THR A 47 -12.06 -0.50 19.28
C THR A 47 -13.02 -1.14 20.27
N TYR A 48 -12.96 -2.46 20.41
CA TYR A 48 -13.57 -3.19 21.51
C TYR A 48 -12.72 -3.15 22.79
N GLU A 49 -11.43 -2.78 22.68
CA GLU A 49 -10.53 -2.61 23.83
C GLU A 49 -10.69 -1.21 24.44
N ILE A 50 -11.75 -0.99 25.22
CA ILE A 50 -12.06 0.28 25.87
C ILE A 50 -10.87 0.90 26.61
N PRO A 51 -9.97 0.16 27.30
CA PRO A 51 -8.80 0.74 27.97
C PRO A 51 -7.85 1.49 27.02
N LEU A 52 -7.82 1.17 25.71
CA LEU A 52 -7.00 1.89 24.73
C LEU A 52 -7.35 3.38 24.64
N TRP A 53 -8.61 3.77 24.78
CA TRP A 53 -9.00 5.17 24.78
C TRP A 53 -8.29 5.97 25.88
N HIS A 54 -8.17 5.36 27.07
CA HIS A 54 -7.47 5.99 28.20
C HIS A 54 -5.96 6.02 28.00
N SER A 55 -5.38 4.95 27.46
CA SER A 55 -3.95 4.84 27.19
C SER A 55 -3.51 5.86 26.15
N VAL A 56 -4.20 5.93 25.01
CA VAL A 56 -3.93 6.91 23.95
C VAL A 56 -4.17 8.33 24.46
N GLY A 57 -5.23 8.57 25.27
CA GLY A 57 -5.52 9.86 25.87
C GLY A 57 -4.43 10.34 26.84
N ARG A 58 -3.74 9.43 27.55
CA ARG A 58 -2.56 9.79 28.36
C ARG A 58 -1.39 10.24 27.49
N GLY A 59 -1.09 9.50 26.42
CA GLY A 59 -0.06 9.89 25.46
C GLY A 59 -0.35 11.23 24.78
N ALA A 60 -1.62 11.46 24.40
CA ALA A 60 -2.06 12.71 23.84
C ALA A 60 -1.79 13.90 24.78
N ARG A 61 -2.10 13.76 26.08
CA ARG A 61 -1.79 14.79 27.08
C ARG A 61 -0.31 15.08 27.23
N LEU A 62 0.54 14.04 27.16
CA LEU A 62 1.99 14.23 27.18
C LEU A 62 2.47 15.04 25.99
N SER A 63 1.93 14.79 24.78
CA SER A 63 2.30 15.56 23.58
C SER A 63 2.00 17.06 23.71
N ILE A 64 0.93 17.41 24.43
CA ILE A 64 0.58 18.83 24.69
C ILE A 64 1.59 19.51 25.62
N LEU A 65 2.20 18.77 26.55
CA LEU A 65 3.19 19.29 27.49
C LEU A 65 4.58 19.45 26.88
N CYS A 66 4.84 18.84 25.74
CA CYS A 66 6.09 19.00 24.99
C CYS A 66 6.03 20.24 24.10
N ASP A 67 7.15 21.00 24.03
CA ASP A 67 7.19 22.26 23.27
C ASP A 67 6.84 22.09 21.79
N GLU A 68 7.28 21.01 21.16
CA GLU A 68 7.00 20.72 19.74
C GLU A 68 5.98 19.59 19.55
N GLY A 69 5.55 18.93 20.62
CA GLY A 69 4.66 17.79 20.55
C GLY A 69 5.31 16.56 19.92
N ILE A 70 4.53 15.85 19.11
CA ILE A 70 4.99 14.69 18.32
C ILE A 70 5.57 15.22 17.01
N LYS A 71 6.87 15.07 16.81
CA LYS A 71 7.54 15.45 15.57
C LYS A 71 7.34 14.37 14.52
N THR A 72 6.94 14.78 13.34
CA THR A 72 6.77 13.89 12.17
C THR A 72 7.51 14.45 10.97
N THR A 73 8.12 13.59 10.21
CA THR A 73 8.77 13.93 8.93
C THR A 73 8.26 12.96 7.88
N LEU A 74 7.67 13.50 6.82
CA LEU A 74 7.30 12.69 5.65
C LEU A 74 8.56 12.44 4.82
N VAL A 75 9.03 11.20 4.83
CA VAL A 75 10.22 10.80 4.06
C VAL A 75 9.82 10.43 2.63
N ASP A 76 8.75 9.66 2.47
CA ASP A 76 8.25 9.22 1.17
C ASP A 76 6.80 8.71 1.31
N GLU A 77 6.09 8.67 0.19
CA GLU A 77 4.72 8.19 0.12
C GLU A 77 4.57 7.22 -1.06
N ARG A 78 4.67 5.91 -0.77
CA ARG A 78 4.54 4.84 -1.76
C ARG A 78 3.77 3.66 -1.20
N MET A 79 2.94 3.07 -2.04
CA MET A 79 2.39 1.75 -1.81
C MET A 79 3.06 0.76 -2.76
N THR A 80 3.53 -0.37 -2.25
CA THR A 80 4.31 -1.31 -3.05
C THR A 80 3.65 -2.67 -3.17
N ARG A 81 3.93 -3.35 -4.28
CA ARG A 81 3.68 -4.78 -4.47
C ARG A 81 4.89 -5.42 -5.15
N SER A 82 5.22 -6.62 -4.70
CA SER A 82 6.27 -7.41 -5.33
C SER A 82 5.66 -8.58 -6.07
N ILE A 83 6.21 -8.85 -7.25
CA ILE A 83 5.92 -10.01 -8.07
C ILE A 83 7.20 -10.86 -8.06
N LEU A 84 7.05 -12.16 -7.91
CA LEU A 84 8.16 -13.09 -8.02
C LEU A 84 8.02 -13.85 -9.34
N LEU A 85 9.04 -13.75 -10.18
CA LEU A 85 9.10 -14.43 -11.48
C LEU A 85 10.33 -15.32 -11.53
N GLU A 86 10.23 -16.41 -12.26
CA GLU A 86 11.29 -17.38 -12.44
C GLU A 86 11.61 -17.54 -13.94
N ALA A 87 12.89 -17.75 -14.27
CA ALA A 87 13.36 -18.14 -15.60
C ALA A 87 14.27 -19.36 -15.50
N ASP A 88 14.79 -19.87 -16.63
CA ASP A 88 15.74 -20.98 -16.63
C ASP A 88 17.08 -20.60 -15.99
N ASP A 89 17.50 -19.33 -16.18
CA ASP A 89 18.76 -18.82 -15.64
C ASP A 89 18.74 -17.32 -15.36
N ALA A 90 19.76 -16.82 -14.63
CA ALA A 90 19.90 -15.42 -14.27
C ALA A 90 20.11 -14.48 -15.48
N SER A 91 20.63 -14.98 -16.60
CA SER A 91 20.85 -14.18 -17.81
C SER A 91 19.53 -13.82 -18.47
N GLN A 92 18.60 -14.78 -18.53
CA GLN A 92 17.24 -14.54 -19.02
C GLN A 92 16.49 -13.56 -18.13
N VAL A 93 16.59 -13.70 -16.79
CA VAL A 93 16.02 -12.75 -15.81
C VAL A 93 16.56 -11.34 -16.03
N LEU A 94 17.88 -11.21 -16.17
CA LEU A 94 18.51 -9.90 -16.37
C LEU A 94 18.12 -9.26 -17.69
N SER A 95 18.02 -10.06 -18.75
CA SER A 95 17.59 -9.60 -20.08
C SER A 95 16.15 -9.10 -20.06
N ALA A 96 15.24 -9.88 -19.46
CA ALA A 96 13.85 -9.50 -19.29
C ALA A 96 13.72 -8.19 -18.48
N TRP A 97 14.41 -8.09 -17.35
CA TRP A 97 14.40 -6.87 -16.54
C TRP A 97 14.83 -5.63 -17.31
N ARG A 98 15.94 -5.71 -18.06
CA ARG A 98 16.42 -4.57 -18.86
C ARG A 98 15.41 -4.12 -19.91
N SER A 99 14.69 -5.08 -20.51
CA SER A 99 13.61 -4.76 -21.45
C SER A 99 12.40 -4.16 -20.75
N ILE A 100 11.97 -4.70 -19.61
CA ILE A 100 10.86 -4.19 -18.82
C ILE A 100 11.12 -2.73 -18.39
N GLN A 101 12.34 -2.42 -17.95
CA GLN A 101 12.72 -1.07 -17.54
C GLN A 101 12.51 -0.02 -18.63
N MET A 102 12.71 -0.37 -19.90
CA MET A 102 12.56 0.54 -21.03
C MET A 102 11.08 0.80 -21.39
N ARG A 103 10.16 0.00 -20.87
CA ARG A 103 8.73 0.05 -21.19
C ARG A 103 7.86 0.65 -20.06
N GLN A 104 8.42 1.54 -19.28
CA GLN A 104 7.73 2.13 -18.13
C GLN A 104 6.46 2.89 -18.53
N GLU A 105 6.46 3.59 -19.66
CA GLU A 105 5.28 4.30 -20.17
C GLU A 105 4.13 3.33 -20.46
N GLU A 106 4.41 2.23 -21.12
CA GLU A 106 3.41 1.19 -21.43
C GLU A 106 2.84 0.56 -20.15
N MET A 107 3.70 0.30 -19.18
CA MET A 107 3.26 -0.20 -17.87
C MET A 107 2.37 0.83 -17.15
N GLN A 108 2.66 2.12 -17.26
CA GLN A 108 1.82 3.18 -16.71
C GLN A 108 0.45 3.21 -17.39
N ASP A 109 0.38 2.97 -18.69
CA ASP A 109 -0.89 2.89 -19.42
C ASP A 109 -1.74 1.69 -18.95
N ILE A 110 -1.12 0.54 -18.73
CA ILE A 110 -1.79 -0.64 -18.16
C ILE A 110 -2.36 -0.32 -16.76
N VAL A 111 -1.57 0.32 -15.90
CA VAL A 111 -2.01 0.72 -14.56
C VAL A 111 -3.20 1.69 -14.64
N SER A 112 -3.16 2.64 -15.57
CA SER A 112 -4.23 3.64 -15.76
C SER A 112 -5.57 3.01 -16.13
N GLN A 113 -5.56 1.87 -16.83
CA GLN A 113 -6.76 1.10 -17.17
C GLN A 113 -7.37 0.39 -15.94
N THR A 114 -6.58 0.12 -14.91
CA THR A 114 -7.05 -0.53 -13.67
C THR A 114 -7.67 0.44 -12.69
N SER A 115 -7.13 1.66 -12.61
CA SER A 115 -7.57 2.70 -11.69
C SER A 115 -7.12 4.09 -12.16
N ARG A 116 -8.02 5.06 -12.09
CA ARG A 116 -7.70 6.48 -12.36
C ARG A 116 -6.81 7.12 -11.27
N PHE A 117 -6.69 6.49 -10.11
CA PHE A 117 -5.93 7.02 -8.97
C PHE A 117 -4.56 6.37 -8.81
N ALA A 118 -4.39 5.11 -9.23
CA ALA A 118 -3.11 4.43 -9.16
C ALA A 118 -2.16 4.99 -10.22
N LYS A 119 -0.95 5.33 -9.79
CA LYS A 119 0.15 5.73 -10.69
C LYS A 119 1.38 4.91 -10.35
N LEU A 120 1.95 4.23 -11.34
CA LEU A 120 3.26 3.59 -11.20
C LEU A 120 4.32 4.71 -11.16
N ILE A 121 5.08 4.80 -10.09
CA ILE A 121 6.09 5.86 -9.92
C ILE A 121 7.51 5.34 -10.06
N ASP A 122 7.72 4.08 -9.72
CA ASP A 122 9.04 3.48 -9.80
C ASP A 122 8.96 1.95 -9.80
N MET A 123 10.07 1.32 -10.16
CA MET A 123 10.26 -0.12 -10.14
C MET A 123 11.66 -0.46 -9.64
N ASN A 124 11.74 -1.40 -8.73
CA ASN A 124 13.00 -1.94 -8.24
C ASN A 124 13.04 -3.44 -8.45
N MET A 125 14.23 -3.97 -8.67
CA MET A 125 14.41 -5.41 -8.83
C MET A 125 15.50 -5.96 -7.91
N GLN A 126 15.33 -7.23 -7.59
CA GLN A 126 16.39 -8.04 -7.01
C GLN A 126 16.43 -9.37 -7.76
N ILE A 127 17.62 -9.77 -8.20
CA ILE A 127 17.85 -11.09 -8.82
C ILE A 127 18.51 -12.00 -7.80
N VAL A 128 17.92 -13.18 -7.60
CA VAL A 128 18.48 -14.24 -6.75
C VAL A 128 18.48 -15.53 -7.55
N ALA A 129 19.64 -15.97 -8.00
CA ALA A 129 19.79 -17.06 -8.96
C ALA A 129 18.94 -16.81 -10.23
N ASN A 130 17.96 -17.66 -10.51
CA ASN A 130 17.04 -17.55 -11.65
C ASN A 130 15.71 -16.87 -11.29
N LEU A 131 15.60 -16.23 -10.11
CA LEU A 131 14.41 -15.55 -9.63
C LEU A 131 14.52 -14.03 -9.80
N LEU A 132 13.45 -13.42 -10.29
CA LEU A 132 13.27 -11.98 -10.35
C LEU A 132 12.24 -11.54 -9.31
N TYR A 133 12.67 -10.82 -8.31
CA TYR A 133 11.81 -10.07 -7.41
C TYR A 133 11.59 -8.68 -8.02
N LEU A 134 10.44 -8.48 -8.63
CA LEU A 134 10.06 -7.20 -9.22
C LEU A 134 9.15 -6.46 -8.25
N ARG A 135 9.66 -5.37 -7.67
CA ARG A 135 8.92 -4.50 -6.78
C ARG A 135 8.37 -3.31 -7.55
N LEU A 136 7.06 -3.22 -7.60
CA LEU A 136 6.32 -2.13 -8.22
C LEU A 136 5.94 -1.11 -7.14
N GLU A 137 6.12 0.17 -7.42
CA GLU A 137 5.90 1.27 -6.50
C GLU A 137 4.86 2.24 -7.05
N PHE A 138 3.81 2.48 -6.27
CA PHE A 138 2.65 3.24 -6.71
C PHE A 138 2.35 4.41 -5.80
N ARG A 139 1.82 5.47 -6.38
CA ARG A 139 1.06 6.49 -5.66
C ARG A 139 -0.43 6.19 -5.80
N THR A 140 -1.18 6.32 -4.70
CA THR A 140 -2.60 5.93 -4.61
C THR A 140 -3.54 7.08 -4.25
N GLY A 141 -3.01 8.32 -4.17
CA GLY A 141 -3.76 9.48 -3.67
C GLY A 141 -4.09 9.32 -2.18
N ASP A 142 -5.24 9.80 -1.76
CA ASP A 142 -5.67 9.80 -0.36
C ASP A 142 -6.05 8.41 0.19
N ALA A 143 -6.10 7.39 -0.66
CA ALA A 143 -6.39 6.03 -0.24
C ALA A 143 -5.11 5.28 0.17
N SER A 144 -5.19 4.42 1.19
CA SER A 144 -4.09 3.49 1.49
C SER A 144 -3.78 2.54 0.33
N GLY A 145 -4.76 2.24 -0.51
CA GLY A 145 -4.60 1.68 -1.84
C GLY A 145 -4.27 0.18 -1.94
N HIS A 146 -4.33 -0.59 -0.86
CA HIS A 146 -3.96 -2.02 -0.86
C HIS A 146 -4.57 -2.82 -2.02
N ASN A 147 -5.88 -2.78 -2.17
CA ASN A 147 -6.59 -3.53 -3.23
C ASN A 147 -6.33 -2.93 -4.62
N MET A 148 -6.21 -1.61 -4.70
CA MET A 148 -5.93 -0.88 -5.93
C MET A 148 -4.58 -1.31 -6.53
N VAL A 149 -3.52 -1.29 -5.72
CA VAL A 149 -2.18 -1.67 -6.19
C VAL A 149 -2.04 -3.17 -6.40
N THR A 150 -2.80 -4.00 -5.69
CA THR A 150 -2.84 -5.45 -5.96
C THR A 150 -3.42 -5.71 -7.34
N LYS A 151 -4.54 -5.08 -7.69
CA LYS A 151 -5.14 -5.19 -9.02
C LYS A 151 -4.19 -4.68 -10.12
N ALA A 152 -3.53 -3.55 -9.90
CA ALA A 152 -2.57 -2.99 -10.84
C ALA A 152 -1.36 -3.92 -11.02
N ALA A 153 -0.81 -4.47 -9.94
CA ALA A 153 0.30 -5.40 -9.99
C ALA A 153 -0.07 -6.72 -10.70
N ASP A 154 -1.29 -7.22 -10.49
CA ASP A 154 -1.81 -8.41 -11.17
C ASP A 154 -1.88 -8.18 -12.70
N SER A 155 -2.41 -7.04 -13.14
CA SER A 155 -2.45 -6.68 -14.56
C SER A 155 -1.05 -6.52 -15.16
N LEU A 156 -0.10 -5.94 -14.44
CA LEU A 156 1.29 -5.83 -14.88
C LEU A 156 1.98 -7.19 -14.93
N MET A 157 1.71 -8.06 -13.95
CA MET A 157 2.24 -9.42 -13.94
C MET A 157 1.76 -10.21 -15.17
N GLN A 158 0.47 -10.13 -15.48
CA GLN A 158 -0.08 -10.79 -16.66
C GLN A 158 0.57 -10.26 -17.93
N TRP A 159 0.72 -8.97 -18.08
CA TRP A 159 1.42 -8.35 -19.21
C TRP A 159 2.87 -8.83 -19.32
N VAL A 160 3.60 -8.91 -18.19
CA VAL A 160 4.98 -9.43 -18.19
C VAL A 160 5.02 -10.87 -18.67
N LEU A 161 4.10 -11.72 -18.21
CA LEU A 161 4.07 -13.13 -18.63
C LEU A 161 3.72 -13.30 -20.13
N ASP A 162 2.85 -12.44 -20.66
CA ASP A 162 2.46 -12.46 -22.06
C ASP A 162 3.61 -11.99 -22.98
N GLU A 163 4.36 -10.96 -22.57
CA GLU A 163 5.44 -10.35 -23.36
C GLU A 163 6.80 -11.08 -23.21
N TYR A 164 6.99 -11.77 -22.09
CA TYR A 164 8.23 -12.47 -21.75
C TYR A 164 7.96 -13.94 -21.43
N PRO A 165 7.70 -14.78 -22.47
CA PRO A 165 7.31 -16.18 -22.27
C PRO A 165 8.41 -17.06 -21.64
N GLN A 166 9.65 -16.56 -21.55
CA GLN A 166 10.73 -17.19 -20.78
C GLN A 166 10.59 -17.02 -19.25
N LEU A 167 9.67 -16.15 -18.79
CA LEU A 167 9.37 -15.98 -17.38
C LEU A 167 8.13 -16.78 -17.00
N SER A 168 8.13 -17.34 -15.80
CA SER A 168 6.99 -17.97 -15.15
C SER A 168 6.72 -17.37 -13.77
N TYR A 169 5.48 -17.58 -13.26
CA TYR A 169 5.05 -17.08 -11.95
C TYR A 169 4.89 -18.23 -10.97
#